data_50237d342f981d7401c853446137a7ff
#
_entry.id   50237d342f981d7401c853446137a7ff
#
_cell.length_a   1.000
_cell.length_b   1.000
_cell.length_c   1.000
_cell.angle_alpha   90.00
_cell.angle_beta   90.00
_cell.angle_gamma   90.00
#
_symmetry.space_group_name_H-M   'P 1'
#
loop_
_entity.id
_entity.type
_entity.pdbx_description
1 polymer ?
#
loop_
_entity_poly.entity_id
_entity_poly.type
_entity_poly.pdbx_seq_one_letter_code
_entity_poly.pdbx_strand_id
1 'polypeptide(L)'
;AFYIFTKVKQRYLFMLKAKKGRILISEPSLSDNVFFKSVVLLTHHNDEESIGLILNHPTKINLNEILNDIPLSDLPIYIGGPVEKQSLHFIHTLGSIIPNSKQIIDGIYFGGDFDTVIQLMHDKKITKNEIRFFVGYSGWEAEQLNNEIRDDAWIVQTAKNELCMNYSTPKLWSDIIKTKKMEHAIW
;
A
#
# COMPACT_ATOMS: atom_id res chain seq x y z
N ALA A 1 18.51 6.73 -33.47
CA ALA A 1 17.14 6.20 -33.33
C ALA A 1 17.16 4.77 -32.80
N PHE A 2 17.99 3.86 -33.36
CA PHE A 2 18.08 2.46 -32.95
C PHE A 2 18.52 2.25 -31.48
N TYR A 3 19.42 3.11 -30.98
CA TYR A 3 19.96 3.02 -29.63
C TYR A 3 18.94 3.40 -28.52
N ILE A 4 18.06 4.33 -28.84
CA ILE A 4 16.97 4.76 -27.94
C ILE A 4 15.91 3.65 -27.84
N PHE A 5 15.55 3.02 -28.97
CA PHE A 5 14.59 1.92 -29.02
C PHE A 5 15.07 0.68 -28.22
N THR A 6 16.37 0.38 -28.25
CA THR A 6 16.96 -0.76 -27.53
C THR A 6 16.96 -0.52 -26.03
N LYS A 7 17.27 0.70 -25.56
CA LYS A 7 17.22 1.07 -24.13
C LYS A 7 15.80 1.05 -23.58
N VAL A 8 14.83 1.55 -24.33
CA VAL A 8 13.40 1.51 -23.95
C VAL A 8 12.91 0.06 -23.86
N LYS A 9 13.24 -0.78 -24.84
CA LYS A 9 12.85 -2.19 -24.85
C LYS A 9 13.52 -3.01 -23.71
N GLN A 10 14.77 -2.70 -23.38
CA GLN A 10 15.49 -3.31 -22.26
C GLN A 10 14.93 -2.87 -20.90
N ARG A 11 14.54 -1.61 -20.76
CA ARG A 11 13.87 -1.09 -19.55
C ARG A 11 12.53 -1.79 -19.30
N TYR A 12 11.73 -2.04 -20.36
CA TYR A 12 10.47 -2.79 -20.27
C TYR A 12 10.63 -4.25 -19.84
N LEU A 13 11.73 -4.91 -20.21
CA LEU A 13 12.00 -6.31 -19.83
C LEU A 13 12.32 -6.49 -18.33
N PHE A 14 12.76 -5.42 -17.65
CA PHE A 14 13.12 -5.42 -16.23
C PHE A 14 12.06 -4.73 -15.34
N MET A 15 11.03 -4.10 -15.90
CA MET A 15 9.94 -3.53 -15.11
C MET A 15 9.07 -4.64 -14.54
N LEU A 16 8.94 -4.67 -13.23
CA LEU A 16 7.99 -5.57 -12.57
C LEU A 16 6.56 -5.16 -12.98
N LYS A 17 5.75 -6.14 -13.40
CA LYS A 17 4.34 -5.91 -13.74
C LYS A 17 3.53 -5.69 -12.47
N ALA A 18 2.39 -4.99 -12.61
CA ALA A 18 1.38 -4.93 -11.58
C ALA A 18 0.94 -6.35 -11.19
N LYS A 19 0.80 -6.59 -9.90
CA LYS A 19 0.33 -7.85 -9.32
C LYS A 19 -0.06 -7.61 -7.86
N LYS A 20 -1.01 -8.36 -7.34
CA LYS A 20 -1.28 -8.40 -5.91
C LYS A 20 0.01 -8.61 -5.11
N GLY A 21 0.22 -7.84 -4.05
CA GLY A 21 1.44 -7.88 -3.23
C GLY A 21 2.63 -7.13 -3.83
N ARG A 22 2.41 -6.28 -4.83
CA ARG A 22 3.41 -5.31 -5.30
C ARG A 22 3.20 -3.97 -4.63
N ILE A 23 4.28 -3.20 -4.55
CA ILE A 23 4.29 -1.80 -4.14
C ILE A 23 4.40 -0.94 -5.38
N LEU A 24 3.54 0.06 -5.48
CA LEU A 24 3.64 1.14 -6.45
C LEU A 24 4.22 2.36 -5.76
N ILE A 25 5.25 2.94 -6.32
CA ILE A 25 5.89 4.15 -5.81
C ILE A 25 5.68 5.23 -6.85
N SER A 26 5.01 6.32 -6.48
CA SER A 26 4.76 7.42 -7.42
C SER A 26 6.07 8.05 -7.88
N GLU A 27 6.20 8.31 -9.17
CA GLU A 27 7.35 9.03 -9.72
C GLU A 27 7.39 10.47 -9.19
N PRO A 28 8.60 11.06 -8.97
CA PRO A 28 8.72 12.42 -8.46
C PRO A 28 8.06 13.51 -9.31
N SER A 29 7.90 13.25 -10.61
CA SER A 29 7.25 14.14 -11.57
C SER A 29 5.72 14.04 -11.56
N LEU A 30 5.14 13.04 -10.87
CA LEU A 30 3.71 12.91 -10.76
C LEU A 30 3.15 14.06 -9.92
N SER A 31 2.49 15.00 -10.56
CA SER A 31 1.91 16.20 -9.94
C SER A 31 0.47 16.01 -9.47
N ASP A 32 -0.05 14.80 -9.53
CA ASP A 32 -1.37 14.46 -9.02
C ASP A 32 -1.42 14.68 -7.50
N ASN A 33 -2.36 15.51 -7.05
CA ASN A 33 -2.51 15.83 -5.63
C ASN A 33 -2.83 14.62 -4.75
N VAL A 34 -3.45 13.58 -5.31
CA VAL A 34 -3.87 12.37 -4.58
C VAL A 34 -2.68 11.43 -4.35
N PHE A 35 -1.90 11.18 -5.39
CA PHE A 35 -0.79 10.23 -5.35
C PHE A 35 0.60 10.89 -5.24
N PHE A 36 0.65 12.17 -4.94
CA PHE A 36 1.91 12.86 -4.71
C PHE A 36 2.71 12.20 -3.58
N LYS A 37 3.94 11.76 -3.89
CA LYS A 37 4.83 11.07 -2.94
C LYS A 37 4.18 9.87 -2.23
N SER A 38 3.42 9.06 -2.97
CA SER A 38 2.71 7.90 -2.43
C SER A 38 3.47 6.60 -2.61
N VAL A 39 3.28 5.72 -1.64
CA VAL A 39 3.68 4.31 -1.67
C VAL A 39 2.42 3.48 -1.50
N VAL A 40 2.00 2.76 -2.53
CA VAL A 40 0.72 2.02 -2.55
C VAL A 40 0.97 0.52 -2.54
N LEU A 41 0.36 -0.20 -1.61
CA LEU A 41 0.33 -1.66 -1.60
C LEU A 41 -0.86 -2.16 -2.43
N LEU A 42 -0.62 -2.91 -3.50
CA LEU A 42 -1.68 -3.58 -4.25
C LEU A 42 -2.24 -4.76 -3.46
N THR A 43 -3.47 -4.63 -2.99
CA THR A 43 -4.20 -5.67 -2.25
C THR A 43 -4.97 -6.60 -3.16
N HIS A 44 -5.34 -6.13 -4.35
CA HIS A 44 -6.02 -6.88 -5.41
C HIS A 44 -5.53 -6.43 -6.78
N HIS A 45 -5.46 -7.37 -7.73
CA HIS A 45 -5.16 -7.09 -9.14
C HIS A 45 -5.61 -8.25 -10.00
N ASN A 46 -6.39 -7.96 -11.03
CA ASN A 46 -6.81 -8.86 -12.09
C ASN A 46 -6.97 -8.09 -13.42
N ASP A 47 -7.58 -8.70 -14.42
CA ASP A 47 -7.77 -8.09 -15.75
C ASP A 47 -8.88 -7.01 -15.76
N GLU A 48 -9.71 -6.94 -14.73
CA GLU A 48 -10.84 -6.01 -14.64
C GLU A 48 -10.51 -4.77 -13.80
N GLU A 49 -9.77 -4.97 -12.68
CA GLU A 49 -9.50 -3.89 -11.74
C GLU A 49 -8.22 -4.10 -10.94
N SER A 50 -7.73 -3.02 -10.36
CA SER A 50 -6.68 -3.04 -9.34
C SER A 50 -7.12 -2.23 -8.13
N ILE A 51 -6.83 -2.74 -6.93
CA ILE A 51 -7.11 -2.07 -5.66
C ILE A 51 -5.85 -2.03 -4.83
N GLY A 52 -5.61 -0.88 -4.19
CA GLY A 52 -4.45 -0.69 -3.32
C GLY A 52 -4.71 0.26 -2.16
N LEU A 53 -3.78 0.27 -1.22
CA LEU A 53 -3.79 1.14 -0.05
C LEU A 53 -2.53 2.01 -0.02
N ILE A 54 -2.68 3.32 0.06
CA ILE A 54 -1.55 4.24 0.29
C ILE A 54 -1.04 4.00 1.72
N LEU A 55 0.22 3.63 1.86
CA LEU A 55 0.81 3.24 3.14
C LEU A 55 1.35 4.42 3.96
N ASN A 56 1.65 5.56 3.33
CA ASN A 56 2.46 6.63 3.89
C ASN A 56 1.78 7.99 4.04
N HIS A 57 0.45 8.03 3.97
CA HIS A 57 -0.33 9.26 4.19
C HIS A 57 -1.12 9.16 5.51
N PRO A 58 -0.52 9.50 6.67
CA PRO A 58 -1.24 9.48 7.95
C PRO A 58 -2.29 10.58 7.99
N THR A 59 -3.41 10.29 8.64
CA THR A 59 -4.39 11.30 9.02
C THR A 59 -3.99 11.95 10.37
N LYS A 60 -4.79 12.94 10.80
CA LYS A 60 -4.72 13.47 12.18
C LYS A 60 -5.69 12.74 13.13
N ILE A 61 -6.37 11.71 12.64
CA ILE A 61 -7.44 10.99 13.34
C ILE A 61 -6.87 9.66 13.84
N ASN A 62 -7.17 9.31 15.08
CA ASN A 62 -6.89 8.00 15.65
C ASN A 62 -8.13 7.11 15.62
N LEU A 63 -7.94 5.81 15.78
CA LEU A 63 -9.01 4.83 15.65
C LEU A 63 -10.15 5.05 16.67
N ASN A 64 -9.83 5.50 17.90
CA ASN A 64 -10.82 5.81 18.93
C ASN A 64 -11.75 7.00 18.61
N GLU A 65 -11.38 7.83 17.64
CA GLU A 65 -12.25 8.92 17.16
C GLU A 65 -13.32 8.44 16.18
N ILE A 66 -13.13 7.25 15.60
CA ILE A 66 -14.08 6.62 14.66
C ILE A 66 -14.88 5.52 15.36
N LEU A 67 -14.23 4.77 16.25
CA LEU A 67 -14.79 3.61 16.93
C LEU A 67 -14.76 3.85 18.44
N ASN A 68 -15.92 3.80 19.08
CA ASN A 68 -16.03 3.96 20.52
C ASN A 68 -15.51 2.70 21.26
N ASP A 69 -15.01 2.91 22.49
CA ASP A 69 -14.67 1.82 23.43
C ASP A 69 -13.61 0.82 22.95
N ILE A 70 -12.58 1.29 22.21
CA ILE A 70 -11.50 0.43 21.75
C ILE A 70 -10.26 0.59 22.67
N PRO A 71 -9.69 -0.52 23.17
CA PRO A 71 -8.53 -0.48 24.07
C PRO A 71 -7.24 0.04 23.43
N LEU A 72 -7.06 -0.11 22.12
CA LEU A 72 -5.92 0.41 21.35
C LEU A 72 -6.28 1.77 20.73
N SER A 73 -6.43 2.78 21.56
CA SER A 73 -6.97 4.08 21.17
C SER A 73 -6.00 4.96 20.36
N ASP A 74 -4.71 4.74 20.46
CA ASP A 74 -3.65 5.55 19.84
C ASP A 74 -3.19 5.03 18.47
N LEU A 75 -3.97 4.13 17.83
CA LEU A 75 -3.67 3.64 16.49
C LEU A 75 -3.95 4.73 15.44
N PRO A 76 -2.92 5.17 14.69
CA PRO A 76 -3.12 6.12 13.62
C PRO A 76 -3.88 5.51 12.46
N ILE A 77 -4.73 6.30 11.83
CA ILE A 77 -5.41 5.95 10.60
C ILE A 77 -4.69 6.61 9.42
N TYR A 78 -4.58 5.88 8.32
CA TYR A 78 -3.97 6.35 7.08
C TYR A 78 -5.03 6.58 6.01
N ILE A 79 -4.77 7.48 5.07
CA ILE A 79 -5.57 7.62 3.86
C ILE A 79 -5.15 6.51 2.90
N GLY A 80 -6.01 5.54 2.67
CA GLY A 80 -5.76 4.43 1.74
C GLY A 80 -5.93 4.83 0.27
N GLY A 81 -6.71 5.89 0.00
CA GLY A 81 -6.93 6.44 -1.34
C GLY A 81 -8.19 7.30 -1.44
N PRO A 82 -8.51 7.76 -2.66
CA PRO A 82 -9.61 8.69 -2.90
C PRO A 82 -10.99 8.04 -2.97
N VAL A 83 -11.06 6.71 -3.11
CA VAL A 83 -12.32 5.98 -3.31
C VAL A 83 -12.90 5.60 -1.94
N GLU A 84 -14.23 5.73 -1.79
CA GLU A 84 -14.96 5.37 -0.56
C GLU A 84 -14.30 5.88 0.73
N LYS A 85 -14.05 7.17 0.83
CA LYS A 85 -13.29 7.83 1.91
C LYS A 85 -13.86 7.62 3.33
N GLN A 86 -15.07 7.07 3.45
CA GLN A 86 -15.72 6.75 4.74
C GLN A 86 -15.60 5.25 5.10
N SER A 87 -15.10 4.42 4.18
CA SER A 87 -14.91 2.99 4.43
C SER A 87 -13.60 2.75 5.17
N LEU A 88 -13.67 1.98 6.26
CA LEU A 88 -12.50 1.58 7.05
C LEU A 88 -11.97 0.24 6.54
N HIS A 89 -10.70 0.22 6.20
CA HIS A 89 -9.96 -0.97 5.78
C HIS A 89 -8.80 -1.25 6.72
N PHE A 90 -8.31 -2.48 6.75
CA PHE A 90 -7.14 -2.81 7.55
C PHE A 90 -6.30 -3.92 6.91
N ILE A 91 -5.01 -3.90 7.21
CA ILE A 91 -4.06 -4.98 6.95
C ILE A 91 -3.48 -5.45 8.27
N HIS A 92 -3.09 -6.73 8.33
CA HIS A 92 -2.60 -7.32 9.58
C HIS A 92 -1.72 -8.54 9.33
N THR A 93 -1.07 -9.04 10.39
CA THR A 93 -0.22 -10.24 10.36
C THR A 93 -0.90 -11.50 10.93
N LEU A 94 -2.17 -11.42 11.31
CA LEU A 94 -2.92 -12.42 12.09
C LEU A 94 -3.86 -13.28 11.23
N GLY A 95 -3.44 -13.67 10.02
CA GLY A 95 -4.30 -14.36 9.06
C GLY A 95 -4.85 -15.71 9.51
N SER A 96 -4.15 -16.42 10.40
CA SER A 96 -4.65 -17.69 10.99
C SER A 96 -5.66 -17.50 12.13
N ILE A 97 -5.77 -16.26 12.65
CA ILE A 97 -6.59 -15.94 13.84
C ILE A 97 -7.85 -15.19 13.42
N ILE A 98 -7.74 -14.24 12.48
CA ILE A 98 -8.85 -13.44 12.00
C ILE A 98 -9.53 -14.17 10.83
N PRO A 99 -10.79 -14.66 11.00
CA PRO A 99 -11.51 -15.35 9.93
C PRO A 99 -11.71 -14.47 8.69
N ASN A 100 -11.85 -15.10 7.52
CA ASN A 100 -12.11 -14.42 6.24
C ASN A 100 -11.03 -13.44 5.78
N SER A 101 -9.84 -13.47 6.39
CA SER A 101 -8.69 -12.68 5.95
C SER A 101 -8.20 -13.13 4.57
N LYS A 102 -7.86 -12.16 3.72
CA LYS A 102 -7.33 -12.42 2.37
C LYS A 102 -5.82 -12.18 2.35
N GLN A 103 -5.04 -13.22 2.12
CA GLN A 103 -3.59 -13.08 2.05
C GLN A 103 -3.19 -12.18 0.87
N ILE A 104 -2.36 -11.17 1.13
CA ILE A 104 -1.76 -10.29 0.11
C ILE A 104 -0.39 -10.83 -0.29
N ILE A 105 0.51 -10.98 0.68
CA ILE A 105 1.82 -11.62 0.59
C ILE A 105 1.98 -12.54 1.80
N ASP A 106 3.07 -13.30 1.85
CA ASP A 106 3.36 -14.12 3.02
C ASP A 106 3.45 -13.26 4.30
N GLY A 107 2.65 -13.62 5.30
CA GLY A 107 2.56 -12.91 6.58
C GLY A 107 1.79 -11.58 6.57
N ILE A 108 1.23 -11.11 5.46
CA ILE A 108 0.37 -9.91 5.39
C ILE A 108 -0.98 -10.24 4.78
N TYR A 109 -2.04 -9.85 5.48
CA TYR A 109 -3.42 -10.14 5.14
C TYR A 109 -4.25 -8.84 5.08
N PHE A 110 -5.28 -8.86 4.26
CA PHE A 110 -6.25 -7.77 4.11
C PHE A 110 -7.60 -8.17 4.70
N GLY A 111 -8.18 -7.29 5.51
CA GLY A 111 -9.54 -7.42 6.03
C GLY A 111 -9.75 -8.67 6.89
N GLY A 112 -10.95 -9.19 6.84
CA GLY A 112 -11.40 -10.30 7.65
C GLY A 112 -12.52 -9.90 8.60
N ASP A 113 -12.83 -10.76 9.54
CA ASP A 113 -13.90 -10.56 10.52
C ASP A 113 -13.55 -9.45 11.51
N PHE A 114 -14.24 -8.32 11.40
CA PHE A 114 -13.95 -7.14 12.19
C PHE A 114 -14.34 -7.30 13.67
N ASP A 115 -15.38 -8.06 13.97
CA ASP A 115 -15.79 -8.34 15.36
C ASP A 115 -14.70 -9.13 16.08
N THR A 116 -14.06 -10.07 15.40
CA THR A 116 -12.86 -10.76 15.90
C THR A 116 -11.72 -9.79 16.21
N VAL A 117 -11.47 -8.80 15.34
CA VAL A 117 -10.44 -7.77 15.59
C VAL A 117 -10.74 -7.01 16.87
N ILE A 118 -11.97 -6.54 17.04
CA ILE A 118 -12.41 -5.82 18.24
C ILE A 118 -12.25 -6.69 19.51
N GLN A 119 -12.64 -7.96 19.44
CA GLN A 119 -12.47 -8.90 20.56
C GLN A 119 -10.99 -9.10 20.92
N LEU A 120 -10.12 -9.27 19.92
CA LEU A 120 -8.67 -9.40 20.13
C LEU A 120 -8.07 -8.14 20.80
N MET A 121 -8.57 -6.96 20.46
CA MET A 121 -8.17 -5.70 21.11
C MET A 121 -8.59 -5.69 22.59
N HIS A 122 -9.83 -6.05 22.91
CA HIS A 122 -10.32 -6.14 24.28
C HIS A 122 -9.55 -7.18 25.11
N ASP A 123 -9.23 -8.32 24.52
CA ASP A 123 -8.46 -9.40 25.13
C ASP A 123 -6.95 -9.10 25.23
N LYS A 124 -6.50 -7.94 24.71
CA LYS A 124 -5.07 -7.56 24.61
C LYS A 124 -4.22 -8.60 23.87
N LYS A 125 -4.82 -9.28 22.88
CA LYS A 125 -4.18 -10.32 22.06
C LYS A 125 -3.67 -9.82 20.70
N ILE A 126 -3.83 -8.52 20.41
CA ILE A 126 -3.31 -7.85 19.23
C ILE A 126 -2.56 -6.59 19.65
N THR A 127 -1.43 -6.36 19.01
CA THR A 127 -0.59 -5.19 19.24
C THR A 127 -0.69 -4.22 18.07
N LYS A 128 -0.31 -2.97 18.31
CA LYS A 128 -0.26 -1.95 17.26
C LYS A 128 0.71 -2.27 16.10
N ASN A 129 1.66 -3.16 16.30
CA ASN A 129 2.58 -3.58 15.25
C ASN A 129 2.00 -4.66 14.33
N GLU A 130 0.87 -5.26 14.70
CA GLU A 130 0.23 -6.37 13.99
C GLU A 130 -0.95 -5.96 13.13
N ILE A 131 -1.43 -4.70 13.23
CA ILE A 131 -2.58 -4.20 12.47
C ILE A 131 -2.38 -2.73 12.07
N ARG A 132 -2.86 -2.35 10.88
CA ARG A 132 -2.89 -0.97 10.39
C ARG A 132 -4.23 -0.66 9.75
N PHE A 133 -4.75 0.54 10.01
CA PHE A 133 -6.05 1.00 9.53
C PHE A 133 -5.95 2.09 8.48
N PHE A 134 -6.88 2.05 7.52
CA PHE A 134 -6.94 2.96 6.38
C PHE A 134 -8.38 3.41 6.14
N VAL A 135 -8.57 4.67 5.79
CA VAL A 135 -9.85 5.17 5.28
C VAL A 135 -9.75 5.34 3.77
N GLY A 136 -10.74 4.82 3.06
CA GLY A 136 -10.74 4.76 1.61
C GLY A 136 -9.69 3.82 1.03
N TYR A 137 -9.68 3.72 -0.29
CA TYR A 137 -8.73 2.92 -1.05
C TYR A 137 -8.39 3.58 -2.40
N SER A 138 -7.36 3.08 -3.05
CA SER A 138 -6.96 3.46 -4.40
C SER A 138 -7.49 2.41 -5.38
N GLY A 139 -8.15 2.85 -6.45
CA GLY A 139 -8.73 1.97 -7.45
C GLY A 139 -8.30 2.36 -8.86
N TRP A 140 -8.07 1.38 -9.71
CA TRP A 140 -7.82 1.51 -11.14
C TRP A 140 -8.75 0.57 -11.91
N GLU A 141 -9.32 1.08 -12.98
CA GLU A 141 -10.09 0.26 -13.94
C GLU A 141 -9.18 -0.64 -14.77
N ALA A 142 -9.80 -1.54 -15.56
CA ALA A 142 -9.09 -2.42 -16.49
C ALA A 142 -8.06 -1.64 -17.33
N GLU A 143 -6.83 -2.15 -17.43
CA GLU A 143 -5.69 -1.57 -18.16
C GLU A 143 -5.22 -0.19 -17.68
N GLN A 144 -5.97 0.55 -16.84
CA GLN A 144 -5.57 1.89 -16.38
C GLN A 144 -4.22 1.86 -15.69
N LEU A 145 -4.04 0.99 -14.68
CA LEU A 145 -2.77 0.87 -13.95
C LEU A 145 -1.62 0.45 -14.87
N ASN A 146 -1.87 -0.48 -15.80
CA ASN A 146 -0.84 -0.92 -16.76
C ASN A 146 -0.42 0.22 -17.70
N ASN A 147 -1.35 1.08 -18.10
CA ASN A 147 -1.06 2.28 -18.89
C ASN A 147 -0.23 3.27 -18.08
N GLU A 148 -0.62 3.58 -16.86
CA GLU A 148 0.11 4.49 -15.95
C GLU A 148 1.55 3.99 -15.68
N ILE A 149 1.74 2.68 -15.53
CA ILE A 149 3.09 2.08 -15.38
C ILE A 149 3.90 2.24 -16.67
N ARG A 150 3.30 2.05 -17.85
CA ARG A 150 3.96 2.27 -19.14
C ARG A 150 4.36 3.73 -19.36
N ASP A 151 3.56 4.65 -18.85
CA ASP A 151 3.78 6.10 -18.90
C ASP A 151 4.72 6.60 -17.81
N ASP A 152 5.44 5.69 -17.13
CA ASP A 152 6.39 5.96 -16.05
C ASP A 152 5.78 6.71 -14.84
N ALA A 153 4.45 6.64 -14.61
CA ALA A 153 3.83 7.24 -13.43
C ALA A 153 4.16 6.47 -12.13
N TRP A 154 4.46 5.18 -12.23
CA TRP A 154 4.73 4.30 -11.12
C TRP A 154 6.01 3.47 -11.28
N ILE A 155 6.79 3.39 -10.22
CA ILE A 155 7.85 2.40 -10.05
C ILE A 155 7.25 1.21 -9.31
N VAL A 156 7.36 0.00 -9.87
CA VAL A 156 6.82 -1.23 -9.26
C VAL A 156 7.91 -1.99 -8.54
N GLN A 157 7.64 -2.40 -7.29
CA GLN A 157 8.55 -3.21 -6.46
C GLN A 157 7.80 -4.37 -5.78
N THR A 158 8.56 -5.36 -5.30
CA THR A 158 8.03 -6.40 -4.41
C THR A 158 7.80 -5.81 -3.02
N ALA A 159 6.62 -6.08 -2.43
CA ALA A 159 6.35 -5.71 -1.05
C ALA A 159 7.16 -6.57 -0.07
N LYS A 160 7.49 -5.98 1.09
CA LYS A 160 8.08 -6.67 2.25
C LYS A 160 7.24 -6.37 3.48
N ASN A 161 7.17 -7.32 4.41
CA ASN A 161 6.35 -7.20 5.62
C ASN A 161 6.69 -5.94 6.42
N GLU A 162 7.98 -5.66 6.62
CA GLU A 162 8.44 -4.49 7.38
C GLU A 162 7.96 -3.19 6.74
N LEU A 163 7.97 -3.10 5.41
CA LEU A 163 7.49 -1.92 4.70
C LEU A 163 5.98 -1.76 4.84
N CYS A 164 5.21 -2.87 4.77
CA CYS A 164 3.76 -2.84 4.89
C CYS A 164 3.30 -2.45 6.30
N MET A 165 4.00 -2.91 7.34
CA MET A 165 3.61 -2.74 8.75
C MET A 165 4.32 -1.59 9.46
N ASN A 166 5.28 -0.90 8.82
CA ASN A 166 6.03 0.19 9.45
C ASN A 166 5.20 1.46 9.57
N TYR A 167 5.08 1.99 10.79
CA TYR A 167 4.38 3.25 11.08
C TYR A 167 5.25 4.51 10.93
N SER A 168 6.56 4.40 10.78
CA SER A 168 7.47 5.55 10.63
C SER A 168 7.48 6.11 9.19
N THR A 169 6.32 6.44 8.69
CA THR A 169 6.03 6.58 7.26
C THR A 169 6.22 7.95 6.60
N PRO A 170 6.36 9.10 7.26
CA PRO A 170 6.44 10.36 6.51
C PRO A 170 7.62 10.45 5.53
N LYS A 171 8.69 9.68 5.78
CA LYS A 171 9.89 9.63 4.93
C LYS A 171 9.94 8.43 3.99
N LEU A 172 8.98 7.48 4.09
CA LEU A 172 9.03 6.21 3.36
C LEU A 172 9.28 6.38 1.87
N TRP A 173 8.49 7.23 1.22
CA TRP A 173 8.64 7.51 -0.21
C TRP A 173 10.03 8.07 -0.54
N SER A 174 10.49 9.07 0.21
CA SER A 174 11.78 9.72 -0.04
C SER A 174 12.96 8.77 0.17
N ASP A 175 12.86 7.87 1.15
CA ASP A 175 13.91 6.89 1.44
C ASP A 175 14.01 5.84 0.33
N ILE A 176 12.87 5.37 -0.17
CA ILE A 176 12.83 4.45 -1.32
C ILE A 176 13.42 5.12 -2.57
N ILE A 177 13.02 6.36 -2.88
CA ILE A 177 13.52 7.08 -4.06
C ILE A 177 15.02 7.35 -3.96
N LYS A 178 15.54 7.70 -2.77
CA LYS A 178 16.99 7.89 -2.57
C LYS A 178 17.76 6.60 -2.84
N THR A 179 17.31 5.47 -2.28
CA THR A 179 17.93 4.16 -2.49
C THR A 179 17.97 3.81 -3.97
N LYS A 180 16.86 4.04 -4.69
CA LYS A 180 16.79 3.81 -6.15
C LYS A 180 17.77 4.67 -6.94
N LYS A 181 17.89 5.96 -6.62
CA LYS A 181 18.85 6.84 -7.27
C LYS A 181 20.30 6.41 -7.03
N MET A 182 20.62 5.93 -5.83
CA MET A 182 21.95 5.40 -5.52
C MET A 182 22.24 4.13 -6.31
N GLU A 183 21.30 3.20 -6.42
CA GLU A 183 21.45 1.99 -7.25
C GLU A 183 21.73 2.32 -8.71
N HIS A 184 21.09 3.36 -9.27
CA HIS A 184 21.33 3.81 -10.64
C HIS A 184 22.62 4.62 -10.84
N ALA A 185 23.18 5.21 -9.78
CA ALA A 185 24.43 6.00 -9.87
C ALA A 185 25.69 5.11 -9.84
N ILE A 186 25.57 3.83 -9.52
CA ILE A 186 26.67 2.87 -9.45
C ILE A 186 26.92 2.15 -10.81
N TRP A 187 26.06 2.41 -11.83
CA TRP A 187 26.17 1.87 -13.19
C TRP A 187 26.36 2.99 -14.21
#